data_f8d4a3d36427f2be35c75506c530e993
#
_entry.id   f8d4a3d36427f2be35c75506c530e993
#
_cell.length_a   1.000
_cell.length_b   1.000
_cell.length_c   1.000
_cell.angle_alpha   90.00
_cell.angle_beta   90.00
_cell.angle_gamma   90.00
#
_symmetry.space_group_name_H-M   'P 1'
#
loop_
_entity.id
_entity.type
_entity.pdbx_description
1 polymer ?
#
loop_
_entity_poly.entity_id
_entity_poly.type
_entity_poly.pdbx_seq_one_letter_code
_entity_poly.pdbx_strand_id
1 'polypeptide(L)'
;MNFKRKLWWAQHKNEVYKYSTFILLFLIVTISIIYFTYSKFSSSNEATMYETTVEPFIKNDYFIASYIDGEWSNEIPGKNDGYIIDKIVCDNGATGTWDYSTWSINVSNATKKIKCGVYFITGSLIDVELYQGLIPVTYNSSGDVVVADTNTKWYDYSNHEWANAVLVNCADSTIKSKYFNDDMSLKSSAVGKNISMDEILQMYVYIPRYRYKLFNAENRTSVEHAIEIEFEPKNTSKSNGTKNGEWLTHPAFTFGSTELPGIWVGKFEASGSTDNYQIKPNQKSLTDINLSTMFNTSRTVTTTKTSTYGTNSSTSDSHTIKNMEWGAAAYLTNSVYGRYSDVSSCVDSGCEVWINNINTGYGSGTAVDGQPQWGPSITGCAGSST
;
A
#
# COMPACT_ATOMS: atom_id res chain seq x y z
N MET A 1 -34.59 -25.60 53.40
CA MET A 1 -33.11 -25.58 53.43
C MET A 1 -32.65 -26.34 54.68
N ASN A 2 -31.83 -27.42 54.51
CA ASN A 2 -31.48 -28.39 55.54
C ASN A 2 -30.67 -27.70 56.67
N PHE A 3 -30.96 -28.00 57.94
CA PHE A 3 -30.32 -27.38 59.11
C PHE A 3 -28.80 -27.40 59.10
N LYS A 4 -28.18 -28.46 58.57
CA LYS A 4 -26.72 -28.54 58.33
C LYS A 4 -26.19 -27.47 57.39
N ARG A 5 -26.93 -27.07 56.33
CA ARG A 5 -26.56 -25.99 55.42
C ARG A 5 -26.67 -24.60 56.07
N LYS A 6 -27.68 -24.41 56.96
CA LYS A 6 -27.80 -23.14 57.70
C LYS A 6 -26.69 -22.95 58.70
N LEU A 7 -26.28 -24.04 59.40
CA LEU A 7 -25.17 -23.98 60.38
C LEU A 7 -23.82 -23.74 59.68
N TRP A 8 -23.56 -24.44 58.57
CA TRP A 8 -22.34 -24.22 57.76
C TRP A 8 -22.25 -22.78 57.22
N TRP A 9 -23.36 -22.25 56.72
CA TRP A 9 -23.47 -20.90 56.21
C TRP A 9 -23.24 -19.85 57.31
N ALA A 10 -23.79 -20.07 58.48
CA ALA A 10 -23.57 -19.19 59.65
C ALA A 10 -22.10 -19.14 60.10
N GLN A 11 -21.40 -20.27 60.00
CA GLN A 11 -19.99 -20.38 60.40
C GLN A 11 -19.02 -19.82 59.34
N HIS A 12 -19.35 -19.90 58.06
CA HIS A 12 -18.44 -19.60 56.96
C HIS A 12 -18.83 -18.35 56.13
N LYS A 13 -19.93 -17.69 56.48
CA LYS A 13 -20.43 -16.55 55.67
C LYS A 13 -19.39 -15.44 55.46
N ASN A 14 -18.59 -15.14 56.50
CA ASN A 14 -17.59 -14.09 56.41
C ASN A 14 -16.43 -14.48 55.48
N GLU A 15 -16.05 -15.73 55.45
CA GLU A 15 -15.06 -16.29 54.56
C GLU A 15 -15.59 -16.29 53.10
N VAL A 16 -16.84 -16.75 52.92
CA VAL A 16 -17.50 -16.75 51.61
C VAL A 16 -17.62 -15.32 51.05
N TYR A 17 -18.02 -14.36 51.89
CA TYR A 17 -18.04 -12.96 51.48
C TYR A 17 -16.64 -12.42 51.12
N LYS A 18 -15.64 -12.77 51.92
CA LYS A 18 -14.25 -12.38 51.63
C LYS A 18 -13.76 -12.90 50.28
N TYR A 19 -13.97 -14.19 50.00
CA TYR A 19 -13.57 -14.78 48.70
C TYR A 19 -14.42 -14.26 47.54
N SER A 20 -15.71 -14.07 47.72
CA SER A 20 -16.58 -13.52 46.67
C SER A 20 -16.21 -12.07 46.36
N THR A 21 -15.84 -11.26 47.35
CA THR A 21 -15.36 -9.89 47.16
C THR A 21 -14.02 -9.87 46.40
N PHE A 22 -13.10 -10.79 46.73
CA PHE A 22 -11.84 -10.93 46.02
C PHE A 22 -12.04 -11.36 44.57
N ILE A 23 -12.92 -12.30 44.29
CA ILE A 23 -13.25 -12.75 42.94
C ILE A 23 -13.89 -11.60 42.12
N LEU A 24 -14.80 -10.85 42.75
CA LEU A 24 -15.45 -9.71 42.12
C LEU A 24 -14.45 -8.60 41.78
N LEU A 25 -13.53 -8.28 42.72
CA LEU A 25 -12.46 -7.31 42.51
C LEU A 25 -11.52 -7.75 41.36
N PHE A 26 -11.14 -9.03 41.36
CA PHE A 26 -10.31 -9.59 40.30
C PHE A 26 -10.99 -9.51 38.93
N LEU A 27 -12.30 -9.82 38.84
CA LEU A 27 -13.08 -9.68 37.61
C LEU A 27 -13.16 -8.21 37.16
N ILE A 28 -13.39 -7.26 38.04
CA ILE A 28 -13.43 -5.83 37.73
C ILE A 28 -12.07 -5.36 37.18
N VAL A 29 -10.97 -5.76 37.83
CA VAL A 29 -9.61 -5.40 37.39
C VAL A 29 -9.31 -6.00 36.01
N THR A 30 -9.69 -7.27 35.76
CA THR A 30 -9.47 -7.96 34.47
C THR A 30 -10.29 -7.31 33.36
N ILE A 31 -11.55 -7.00 33.62
CA ILE A 31 -12.43 -6.31 32.68
C ILE A 31 -11.90 -4.90 32.39
N SER A 32 -11.41 -4.19 33.42
CA SER A 32 -10.82 -2.85 33.26
C SER A 32 -9.53 -2.90 32.43
N ILE A 33 -8.68 -3.92 32.61
CA ILE A 33 -7.47 -4.11 31.81
C ILE A 33 -7.84 -4.44 30.35
N ILE A 34 -8.82 -5.32 30.14
CA ILE A 34 -9.30 -5.67 28.81
C ILE A 34 -9.92 -4.44 28.13
N TYR A 35 -10.74 -3.68 28.84
CA TYR A 35 -11.36 -2.45 28.31
C TYR A 35 -10.30 -1.39 28.01
N PHE A 36 -9.32 -1.21 28.88
CA PHE A 36 -8.24 -0.24 28.70
C PHE A 36 -7.31 -0.63 27.54
N THR A 37 -6.98 -1.93 27.39
CA THR A 37 -6.23 -2.42 26.23
C THR A 37 -7.04 -2.30 24.96
N TYR A 38 -8.32 -2.66 24.97
CA TYR A 38 -9.20 -2.52 23.81
C TYR A 38 -9.40 -1.03 23.43
N SER A 39 -9.62 -0.15 24.41
CA SER A 39 -9.77 1.29 24.14
C SER A 39 -8.47 1.94 23.65
N LYS A 40 -7.32 1.48 24.12
CA LYS A 40 -6.01 1.95 23.65
C LYS A 40 -5.68 1.44 22.23
N PHE A 41 -6.18 0.25 21.88
CA PHE A 41 -6.08 -0.27 20.50
C PHE A 41 -7.11 0.35 19.54
N SER A 42 -8.28 0.76 20.02
CA SER A 42 -9.31 1.38 19.20
C SER A 42 -9.18 2.91 19.11
N SER A 43 -8.65 3.59 20.12
CA SER A 43 -8.51 5.05 20.14
C SER A 43 -7.23 5.57 19.47
N SER A 44 -6.30 4.70 19.09
CA SER A 44 -5.10 5.12 18.37
C SER A 44 -5.28 5.22 16.85
N ASN A 45 -6.48 4.96 16.32
CA ASN A 45 -6.72 4.85 14.87
C ASN A 45 -7.80 5.78 14.32
N GLU A 46 -8.31 6.73 15.08
CA GLU A 46 -9.02 7.87 14.50
C GLU A 46 -8.05 9.03 14.28
N ALA A 47 -7.08 8.84 13.38
CA ALA A 47 -6.58 9.98 12.66
C ALA A 47 -7.71 10.40 11.71
N THR A 48 -8.43 11.45 12.07
CA THR A 48 -9.25 12.19 11.12
C THR A 48 -8.31 12.67 10.02
N MET A 49 -8.25 11.92 8.94
CA MET A 49 -7.70 12.45 7.70
C MET A 49 -8.66 13.58 7.29
N TYR A 50 -8.21 14.81 7.46
CA TYR A 50 -8.82 15.91 6.74
C TYR A 50 -8.60 15.60 5.27
N GLU A 51 -9.68 15.32 4.55
CA GLU A 51 -9.71 15.45 3.11
C GLU A 51 -9.42 16.91 2.78
N THR A 52 -8.16 17.27 2.67
CA THR A 52 -7.81 18.39 1.82
C THR A 52 -7.94 17.83 0.41
N THR A 53 -9.12 17.98 -0.15
CA THR A 53 -9.32 17.94 -1.59
C THR A 53 -8.43 19.01 -2.20
N VAL A 54 -7.19 18.68 -2.46
CA VAL A 54 -6.46 19.29 -3.55
C VAL A 54 -7.18 18.74 -4.77
N GLU A 55 -8.15 19.47 -5.27
CA GLU A 55 -8.74 19.15 -6.56
C GLU A 55 -7.58 19.14 -7.55
N PRO A 56 -7.25 18.01 -8.17
CA PRO A 56 -6.36 18.03 -9.28
C PRO A 56 -7.03 18.91 -10.34
N PHE A 57 -6.32 19.89 -10.84
CA PHE A 57 -6.74 20.72 -11.96
C PHE A 57 -6.77 19.85 -13.24
N ILE A 58 -7.62 18.86 -13.26
CA ILE A 58 -7.94 18.07 -14.43
C ILE A 58 -9.35 18.54 -14.82
N LYS A 59 -9.43 19.15 -15.97
CA LYS A 59 -10.69 19.42 -16.65
C LYS A 59 -11.31 18.06 -16.96
N ASN A 60 -12.08 17.53 -16.01
CA ASN A 60 -12.74 16.24 -16.16
C ASN A 60 -13.81 16.39 -17.23
N ASP A 61 -13.55 15.89 -18.41
CA ASP A 61 -14.59 15.69 -19.42
C ASP A 61 -15.48 14.54 -18.92
N TYR A 62 -16.62 14.90 -18.34
CA TYR A 62 -17.63 13.93 -17.95
C TYR A 62 -18.38 13.44 -19.18
N PHE A 63 -18.41 12.12 -19.33
CA PHE A 63 -19.31 11.45 -20.26
C PHE A 63 -20.32 10.64 -19.46
N ILE A 64 -21.60 10.82 -19.71
CA ILE A 64 -22.68 10.11 -19.00
C ILE A 64 -23.42 9.23 -19.99
N ALA A 65 -23.36 7.91 -19.78
CA ALA A 65 -24.17 6.95 -20.51
C ALA A 65 -25.33 6.43 -19.64
N SER A 66 -26.46 6.17 -20.27
CA SER A 66 -27.59 5.54 -19.59
C SER A 66 -27.71 4.07 -20.00
N TYR A 67 -27.74 3.19 -19.01
CA TYR A 67 -28.01 1.76 -19.16
C TYR A 67 -29.47 1.50 -18.77
N ILE A 68 -30.27 1.03 -19.71
CA ILE A 68 -31.74 0.87 -19.56
C ILE A 68 -32.12 -0.56 -19.96
N ASP A 69 -32.64 -1.32 -19.00
CA ASP A 69 -33.18 -2.69 -19.21
C ASP A 69 -32.24 -3.64 -19.97
N GLY A 70 -30.94 -3.52 -19.77
CA GLY A 70 -29.95 -4.39 -20.42
C GLY A 70 -29.21 -3.78 -21.61
N GLU A 71 -29.61 -2.58 -22.04
CA GLU A 71 -29.00 -1.93 -23.21
C GLU A 71 -28.46 -0.53 -22.90
N TRP A 72 -27.44 -0.13 -23.62
CA TRP A 72 -26.90 1.24 -23.55
C TRP A 72 -27.72 2.16 -24.45
N SER A 73 -28.10 3.32 -23.93
CA SER A 73 -28.84 4.34 -24.70
C SER A 73 -27.95 5.10 -25.69
N ASN A 74 -26.64 5.04 -25.53
CA ASN A 74 -25.64 5.70 -26.37
C ASN A 74 -24.33 4.89 -26.33
N GLU A 75 -23.46 5.12 -27.28
CA GLU A 75 -22.14 4.51 -27.33
C GLU A 75 -21.36 4.91 -26.08
N ILE A 76 -20.68 3.96 -25.45
CA ILE A 76 -19.83 4.18 -24.29
C ILE A 76 -18.35 4.23 -24.70
N PRO A 77 -17.48 4.93 -23.92
CA PRO A 77 -16.05 4.90 -24.19
C PRO A 77 -15.51 3.47 -24.16
N GLY A 78 -14.56 3.17 -25.02
CA GLY A 78 -13.87 1.89 -25.05
C GLY A 78 -12.99 1.68 -23.80
N LYS A 79 -12.68 0.42 -23.51
CA LYS A 79 -11.86 0.02 -22.33
C LYS A 79 -10.50 0.75 -22.27
N ASN A 80 -9.94 1.12 -23.41
CA ASN A 80 -8.60 1.72 -23.53
C ASN A 80 -8.64 3.22 -23.88
N ASP A 81 -9.81 3.85 -23.82
CA ASP A 81 -9.99 5.25 -24.21
C ASP A 81 -9.61 6.25 -23.09
N GLY A 82 -9.02 5.76 -22.01
CA GLY A 82 -8.56 6.61 -20.89
C GLY A 82 -9.68 7.10 -19.98
N TYR A 83 -10.78 6.35 -19.88
CA TYR A 83 -11.88 6.64 -18.96
C TYR A 83 -11.92 5.67 -17.78
N ILE A 84 -12.37 6.18 -16.66
CA ILE A 84 -12.75 5.39 -15.48
C ILE A 84 -14.17 5.75 -15.05
N ILE A 85 -14.76 4.93 -14.18
CA ILE A 85 -16.09 5.19 -13.66
C ILE A 85 -15.99 6.01 -12.37
N ASP A 86 -16.58 7.21 -12.38
CA ASP A 86 -16.71 8.04 -11.19
C ASP A 86 -17.80 7.47 -10.27
N LYS A 87 -18.98 7.26 -10.82
CA LYS A 87 -20.11 6.70 -10.08
C LYS A 87 -21.14 6.03 -11.00
N ILE A 88 -21.95 5.19 -10.39
CA ILE A 88 -23.15 4.61 -11.03
C ILE A 88 -24.35 4.95 -10.16
N VAL A 89 -25.38 5.52 -10.76
CA VAL A 89 -26.61 5.89 -10.08
C VAL A 89 -27.77 5.17 -10.77
N CYS A 90 -28.38 4.22 -10.08
CA CYS A 90 -29.52 3.47 -10.56
C CYS A 90 -30.81 3.92 -9.88
N ASP A 91 -31.95 3.79 -10.57
CA ASP A 91 -33.28 3.98 -10.02
C ASP A 91 -33.86 2.70 -9.39
N ASN A 92 -35.05 2.80 -8.84
CA ASN A 92 -35.85 1.68 -8.30
C ASN A 92 -35.13 0.80 -7.25
N GLY A 93 -34.12 1.36 -6.53
CA GLY A 93 -33.37 0.64 -5.50
C GLY A 93 -32.38 -0.39 -6.07
N ALA A 94 -32.14 -0.39 -7.37
CA ALA A 94 -31.12 -1.23 -7.99
C ALA A 94 -29.73 -0.71 -7.65
N THR A 95 -28.76 -1.63 -7.59
CA THR A 95 -27.34 -1.31 -7.37
C THR A 95 -26.56 -1.68 -8.62
N GLY A 96 -25.85 -0.70 -9.19
CA GLY A 96 -24.93 -0.88 -10.31
C GLY A 96 -23.49 -0.96 -9.82
N THR A 97 -22.72 -1.91 -10.35
CA THR A 97 -21.27 -2.00 -10.18
C THR A 97 -20.62 -2.13 -11.54
N TRP A 98 -19.38 -1.64 -11.67
CA TRP A 98 -18.62 -1.72 -12.92
C TRP A 98 -17.61 -2.85 -12.86
N ASP A 99 -17.58 -3.65 -13.90
CA ASP A 99 -16.55 -4.66 -14.10
C ASP A 99 -15.52 -4.14 -15.13
N TYR A 100 -14.36 -3.74 -14.66
CA TYR A 100 -13.28 -3.25 -15.50
C TYR A 100 -12.65 -4.34 -16.40
N SER A 101 -12.80 -5.63 -16.03
CA SER A 101 -12.27 -6.74 -16.83
C SER A 101 -13.07 -6.95 -18.11
N THR A 102 -14.38 -6.93 -17.98
CA THR A 102 -15.33 -7.09 -19.10
C THR A 102 -15.78 -5.77 -19.71
N TRP A 103 -15.43 -4.65 -19.06
CA TRP A 103 -15.85 -3.30 -19.40
C TRP A 103 -17.36 -3.19 -19.49
N SER A 104 -18.05 -3.67 -18.47
CA SER A 104 -19.51 -3.77 -18.42
C SER A 104 -20.08 -3.42 -17.06
N ILE A 105 -21.35 -3.03 -17.06
CA ILE A 105 -22.10 -2.81 -15.83
C ILE A 105 -22.75 -4.11 -15.37
N ASN A 106 -22.66 -4.40 -14.06
CA ASN A 106 -23.44 -5.43 -13.38
C ASN A 106 -24.51 -4.75 -12.54
N VAL A 107 -25.76 -5.14 -12.71
CA VAL A 107 -26.87 -4.58 -11.96
C VAL A 107 -27.52 -5.66 -11.11
N SER A 108 -27.69 -5.39 -9.82
CA SER A 108 -28.34 -6.28 -8.84
C SER A 108 -29.57 -5.60 -8.21
N ASN A 109 -30.41 -6.42 -7.56
CA ASN A 109 -31.65 -5.97 -6.90
C ASN A 109 -32.68 -5.32 -7.84
N ALA A 110 -32.62 -5.63 -9.12
CA ALA A 110 -33.56 -5.12 -10.11
C ALA A 110 -34.90 -5.86 -9.97
N THR A 111 -35.91 -5.18 -9.48
CA THR A 111 -37.28 -5.72 -9.35
C THR A 111 -38.25 -5.20 -10.42
N LYS A 112 -37.85 -4.22 -11.20
CA LYS A 112 -38.61 -3.54 -12.25
C LYS A 112 -37.64 -3.09 -13.35
N LYS A 113 -38.19 -2.49 -14.42
CA LYS A 113 -37.36 -1.75 -15.39
C LYS A 113 -36.48 -0.77 -14.68
N ILE A 114 -35.20 -0.83 -14.97
CA ILE A 114 -34.17 -0.03 -14.34
C ILE A 114 -33.52 0.91 -15.32
N LYS A 115 -33.12 2.07 -14.82
CA LYS A 115 -32.23 2.98 -15.52
C LYS A 115 -31.06 3.29 -14.60
N CYS A 116 -29.84 3.04 -15.08
CA CYS A 116 -28.61 3.44 -14.43
C CYS A 116 -27.89 4.50 -15.25
N GLY A 117 -27.56 5.63 -14.66
CA GLY A 117 -26.61 6.59 -15.20
C GLY A 117 -25.21 6.17 -14.80
N VAL A 118 -24.35 5.93 -15.77
CA VAL A 118 -22.93 5.61 -15.57
C VAL A 118 -22.10 6.83 -15.97
N TYR A 119 -21.33 7.32 -15.02
CA TYR A 119 -20.54 8.53 -15.14
C TYR A 119 -19.09 8.16 -15.43
N PHE A 120 -18.65 8.39 -16.64
CA PHE A 120 -17.28 8.20 -17.09
C PHE A 120 -16.53 9.52 -16.91
N ILE A 121 -15.31 9.44 -16.37
CA ILE A 121 -14.38 10.57 -16.31
C ILE A 121 -13.07 10.17 -16.93
N THR A 122 -12.36 11.11 -17.50
CA THR A 122 -10.98 10.87 -17.93
C THR A 122 -10.12 10.56 -16.71
N GLY A 123 -9.33 9.52 -16.78
CA GLY A 123 -8.50 9.10 -15.66
C GLY A 123 -7.75 7.79 -15.92
N SER A 124 -6.99 7.38 -14.94
CA SER A 124 -6.28 6.11 -14.96
C SER A 124 -6.83 5.21 -13.85
N LEU A 125 -6.83 3.89 -14.08
CA LEU A 125 -7.07 2.92 -13.00
C LEU A 125 -5.98 3.00 -11.93
N ILE A 126 -4.81 3.52 -12.31
CA ILE A 126 -3.70 3.75 -11.40
C ILE A 126 -3.72 5.23 -11.00
N ASP A 127 -4.08 5.47 -9.76
CA ASP A 127 -4.05 6.79 -9.13
C ASP A 127 -2.81 6.87 -8.24
N VAL A 128 -1.80 7.63 -8.66
CA VAL A 128 -0.54 7.80 -7.92
C VAL A 128 -0.65 9.02 -7.03
N GLU A 129 -1.02 8.84 -5.78
CA GLU A 129 -1.03 9.91 -4.79
C GLU A 129 0.39 10.31 -4.39
N LEU A 130 0.73 11.58 -4.57
CA LEU A 130 1.99 12.17 -4.11
C LEU A 130 1.76 12.94 -2.82
N TYR A 131 2.40 12.48 -1.75
CA TYR A 131 2.35 13.19 -0.47
C TYR A 131 3.44 14.26 -0.38
N GLN A 132 3.25 15.24 0.49
CA GLN A 132 4.22 16.31 0.72
C GLN A 132 5.63 15.74 0.96
N GLY A 133 6.61 16.31 0.28
CA GLY A 133 8.01 15.90 0.33
C GLY A 133 8.41 14.87 -0.74
N LEU A 134 7.47 14.10 -1.28
CA LEU A 134 7.76 13.18 -2.38
C LEU A 134 7.98 13.95 -3.69
N ILE A 135 9.12 13.72 -4.31
CA ILE A 135 9.44 14.21 -5.65
C ILE A 135 9.26 13.04 -6.62
N PRO A 136 8.29 13.12 -7.55
CA PRO A 136 8.14 12.10 -8.58
C PRO A 136 9.36 12.07 -9.49
N VAL A 137 9.85 10.89 -9.84
CA VAL A 137 11.07 10.76 -10.64
C VAL A 137 10.95 9.72 -11.74
N THR A 138 11.71 9.96 -12.81
CA THR A 138 12.02 9.01 -13.87
C THR A 138 13.53 8.80 -13.96
N TYR A 139 13.96 7.92 -14.85
CA TYR A 139 15.37 7.67 -15.11
C TYR A 139 15.66 8.04 -16.57
N ASN A 140 16.73 8.79 -16.80
CA ASN A 140 17.17 9.06 -18.17
C ASN A 140 17.96 7.86 -18.73
N SER A 141 18.35 7.95 -20.00
CA SER A 141 19.13 6.89 -20.67
C SER A 141 20.50 6.58 -20.02
N SER A 142 21.01 7.49 -19.21
CA SER A 142 22.25 7.30 -18.45
C SER A 142 21.98 6.67 -17.07
N GLY A 143 20.73 6.47 -16.68
CA GLY A 143 20.33 5.99 -15.36
C GLY A 143 20.28 7.06 -14.26
N ASP A 144 20.44 8.34 -14.62
CA ASP A 144 20.31 9.42 -13.64
C ASP A 144 18.86 9.61 -13.23
N VAL A 145 18.68 9.97 -11.96
CA VAL A 145 17.37 10.31 -11.38
C VAL A 145 16.95 11.70 -11.86
N VAL A 146 15.79 11.81 -12.49
CA VAL A 146 15.28 13.07 -13.06
C VAL A 146 13.91 13.36 -12.48
N VAL A 147 13.63 14.61 -12.11
CA VAL A 147 12.31 15.04 -11.66
C VAL A 147 11.31 14.85 -12.79
N ALA A 148 10.29 14.05 -12.56
CA ALA A 148 9.26 13.75 -13.54
C ALA A 148 8.28 14.90 -13.74
N ASP A 149 7.75 15.04 -14.96
CA ASP A 149 6.61 15.90 -15.24
C ASP A 149 5.31 15.11 -15.04
N THR A 150 4.60 15.40 -13.96
CA THR A 150 3.33 14.73 -13.64
C THR A 150 2.17 15.14 -14.55
N ASN A 151 2.33 16.16 -15.38
CA ASN A 151 1.35 16.53 -16.42
C ASN A 151 1.43 15.61 -17.65
N THR A 152 2.44 14.77 -17.71
CA THR A 152 2.65 13.77 -18.76
C THR A 152 2.67 12.38 -18.16
N LYS A 153 2.54 11.34 -18.99
CA LYS A 153 2.69 9.95 -18.54
C LYS A 153 4.14 9.71 -18.11
N TRP A 154 4.40 9.59 -16.83
CA TRP A 154 5.73 9.40 -16.25
C TRP A 154 5.96 8.01 -15.65
N TYR A 155 4.98 7.11 -15.79
CA TYR A 155 5.06 5.69 -15.48
C TYR A 155 4.23 4.87 -16.46
N ASP A 156 4.60 3.62 -16.67
CA ASP A 156 3.85 2.68 -17.50
C ASP A 156 4.02 1.25 -16.98
N TYR A 157 3.09 0.80 -16.14
CA TYR A 157 3.14 -0.53 -15.56
C TYR A 157 3.11 -1.64 -16.61
N SER A 158 2.45 -1.41 -17.73
CA SER A 158 2.41 -2.38 -18.85
C SER A 158 3.77 -2.56 -19.54
N ASN A 159 4.64 -1.55 -19.44
CA ASN A 159 6.02 -1.58 -19.90
C ASN A 159 7.03 -1.75 -18.76
N HIS A 160 6.58 -2.19 -17.56
CA HIS A 160 7.38 -2.39 -16.37
C HIS A 160 8.04 -1.10 -15.83
N GLU A 161 7.56 0.05 -16.24
CA GLU A 161 8.01 1.37 -15.78
C GLU A 161 7.13 1.81 -14.59
N TRP A 162 7.44 1.32 -13.42
CA TRP A 162 6.67 1.65 -12.22
C TRP A 162 6.90 3.08 -11.77
N ALA A 163 5.90 3.71 -11.15
CA ALA A 163 6.04 5.04 -10.60
C ALA A 163 7.06 5.05 -9.45
N ASN A 164 8.01 5.99 -9.51
CA ASN A 164 9.06 6.16 -8.53
C ASN A 164 9.00 7.57 -7.94
N ALA A 165 9.36 7.70 -6.66
CA ALA A 165 9.53 8.99 -6.00
C ALA A 165 10.71 8.95 -5.04
N VAL A 166 11.22 10.14 -4.70
CA VAL A 166 12.31 10.28 -3.75
C VAL A 166 12.00 11.33 -2.68
N LEU A 167 12.60 11.17 -1.50
CA LEU A 167 12.73 12.20 -0.49
C LEU A 167 14.16 12.72 -0.50
N VAL A 168 14.31 14.04 -0.55
CA VAL A 168 15.63 14.71 -0.50
C VAL A 168 15.89 15.29 0.88
N ASN A 169 17.14 15.68 1.16
CA ASN A 169 17.52 16.31 2.42
C ASN A 169 16.98 17.75 2.52
N CYS A 170 15.75 17.91 3.00
CA CYS A 170 15.12 19.21 3.22
C CYS A 170 15.65 19.98 4.45
N ALA A 171 16.47 19.37 5.31
CA ALA A 171 17.18 20.08 6.38
C ALA A 171 18.26 21.00 5.81
N ASP A 172 18.80 20.70 4.64
CA ASP A 172 19.63 21.61 3.87
C ASP A 172 18.75 22.57 3.08
N SER A 173 18.79 23.86 3.44
CA SER A 173 17.99 24.90 2.80
C SER A 173 18.31 25.09 1.31
N THR A 174 19.53 24.79 0.89
CA THR A 174 19.96 24.87 -0.51
C THR A 174 19.27 23.76 -1.32
N ILE A 175 19.30 22.52 -0.81
CA ILE A 175 18.62 21.39 -1.44
C ILE A 175 17.11 21.62 -1.45
N LYS A 176 16.53 21.98 -0.30
CA LYS A 176 15.10 22.27 -0.18
C LYS A 176 14.66 23.31 -1.22
N SER A 177 15.34 24.45 -1.28
CA SER A 177 14.98 25.57 -2.18
C SER A 177 15.17 25.23 -3.67
N LYS A 178 15.96 24.22 -4.01
CA LYS A 178 16.15 23.72 -5.37
C LYS A 178 14.90 23.06 -5.94
N TYR A 179 14.15 22.35 -5.06
CA TYR A 179 13.01 21.54 -5.47
C TYR A 179 11.66 22.08 -5.03
N PHE A 180 11.58 22.75 -3.89
CA PHE A 180 10.30 23.13 -3.28
C PHE A 180 10.14 24.64 -3.14
N ASN A 181 8.89 25.08 -3.25
CA ASN A 181 8.42 26.39 -2.81
C ASN A 181 8.32 26.44 -1.27
N ASP A 182 8.02 27.61 -0.70
CA ASP A 182 7.89 27.77 0.75
C ASP A 182 6.75 26.93 1.35
N ASP A 183 5.69 26.69 0.59
CA ASP A 183 4.56 25.84 0.93
C ASP A 183 4.80 24.36 0.73
N MET A 184 6.03 23.96 0.37
CA MET A 184 6.44 22.59 0.06
C MET A 184 5.82 22.01 -1.23
N SER A 185 5.19 22.83 -2.07
CA SER A 185 4.84 22.39 -3.43
C SER A 185 6.09 22.23 -4.30
N LEU A 186 6.09 21.26 -5.19
CA LEU A 186 7.19 21.03 -6.14
C LEU A 186 7.26 22.22 -7.12
N LYS A 187 8.47 22.77 -7.30
CA LYS A 187 8.69 23.86 -8.26
C LYS A 187 8.59 23.34 -9.69
N SER A 188 7.83 24.01 -10.54
CA SER A 188 7.79 23.73 -11.97
C SER A 188 9.18 23.82 -12.63
N SER A 189 10.04 24.71 -12.12
CA SER A 189 11.43 24.85 -12.57
C SER A 189 12.34 23.68 -12.17
N ALA A 190 11.88 22.77 -11.30
CA ALA A 190 12.62 21.56 -10.94
C ALA A 190 12.36 20.41 -11.92
N VAL A 191 11.22 20.42 -12.62
CA VAL A 191 10.86 19.39 -13.60
C VAL A 191 11.95 19.24 -14.68
N GLY A 192 12.31 18.00 -14.97
CA GLY A 192 13.37 17.67 -15.93
C GLY A 192 14.80 17.83 -15.41
N LYS A 193 15.02 18.27 -14.17
CA LYS A 193 16.37 18.37 -13.59
C LYS A 193 16.81 17.05 -12.97
N ASN A 194 18.11 16.77 -13.09
CA ASN A 194 18.75 15.67 -12.41
C ASN A 194 18.78 15.92 -10.89
N ILE A 195 18.55 14.88 -10.11
CA ILE A 195 18.71 14.85 -8.66
C ILE A 195 19.97 14.04 -8.34
N SER A 196 20.92 14.67 -7.65
CA SER A 196 22.12 13.96 -7.20
C SER A 196 21.77 12.90 -6.14
N MET A 197 22.42 11.74 -6.21
CA MET A 197 22.29 10.70 -5.19
C MET A 197 22.70 11.18 -3.79
N ASP A 198 23.55 12.19 -3.68
CA ASP A 198 23.95 12.79 -2.40
C ASP A 198 22.83 13.65 -1.78
N GLU A 199 21.92 14.18 -2.60
CA GLU A 199 20.76 14.94 -2.15
C GLU A 199 19.60 14.03 -1.71
N ILE A 200 19.55 12.79 -2.23
CA ILE A 200 18.49 11.81 -1.95
C ILE A 200 18.74 11.16 -0.59
N LEU A 201 17.70 11.11 0.23
CA LEU A 201 17.67 10.32 1.47
C LEU A 201 16.97 9.00 1.28
N GLN A 202 15.82 8.98 0.59
CA GLN A 202 15.00 7.78 0.43
C GLN A 202 14.42 7.70 -0.97
N MET A 203 14.34 6.48 -1.49
CA MET A 203 13.79 6.15 -2.80
C MET A 203 12.62 5.17 -2.63
N TYR A 204 11.53 5.44 -3.31
CA TYR A 204 10.29 4.68 -3.22
C TYR A 204 9.76 4.25 -4.58
N VAL A 205 9.02 3.17 -4.58
CA VAL A 205 8.24 2.68 -5.71
C VAL A 205 6.77 2.61 -5.29
N TYR A 206 5.88 2.97 -6.19
CA TYR A 206 4.44 2.94 -5.93
C TYR A 206 3.86 1.58 -6.27
N ILE A 207 3.09 1.02 -5.36
CA ILE A 207 2.30 -0.19 -5.55
C ILE A 207 0.84 0.25 -5.67
N PRO A 208 0.28 0.34 -6.89
CA PRO A 208 -1.10 0.76 -7.10
C PRO A 208 -2.07 -0.23 -6.50
N ARG A 209 -3.28 0.24 -6.15
CA ARG A 209 -4.37 -0.62 -5.74
C ARG A 209 -4.72 -1.60 -6.85
N TYR A 210 -4.92 -2.86 -6.49
CA TYR A 210 -5.33 -3.90 -7.40
C TYR A 210 -6.16 -5.00 -6.71
N ARG A 211 -6.90 -5.75 -7.51
CA ARG A 211 -7.40 -7.08 -7.19
C ARG A 211 -6.52 -8.14 -7.85
N TYR A 212 -6.49 -9.30 -7.27
CA TYR A 212 -5.66 -10.40 -7.74
C TYR A 212 -6.40 -11.72 -7.73
N LYS A 213 -5.88 -12.67 -8.50
CA LYS A 213 -6.38 -14.02 -8.57
C LYS A 213 -5.20 -14.98 -8.61
N LEU A 214 -5.19 -15.97 -7.71
CA LEU A 214 -4.12 -16.95 -7.63
C LEU A 214 -4.43 -18.13 -8.54
N PHE A 215 -3.40 -18.61 -9.23
CA PHE A 215 -3.47 -19.84 -10.00
C PHE A 215 -3.23 -21.03 -9.09
N ASN A 216 -4.22 -21.94 -9.02
CA ASN A 216 -4.09 -23.26 -8.37
C ASN A 216 -3.48 -23.23 -6.95
N ALA A 217 -3.88 -22.25 -6.13
CA ALA A 217 -3.31 -22.03 -4.81
C ALA A 217 -3.52 -23.20 -3.83
N GLU A 218 -4.59 -23.99 -4.00
CA GLU A 218 -4.91 -25.14 -3.15
C GLU A 218 -4.13 -26.39 -3.52
N ASN A 219 -3.80 -26.55 -4.79
CA ASN A 219 -3.13 -27.74 -5.31
C ASN A 219 -1.72 -27.37 -5.77
N ARG A 220 -0.74 -27.56 -4.94
CA ARG A 220 0.66 -27.32 -5.28
C ARG A 220 0.99 -27.90 -6.65
N THR A 221 1.28 -27.02 -7.60
CA THR A 221 1.67 -27.38 -8.95
C THR A 221 3.12 -26.95 -9.18
N SER A 222 3.82 -27.68 -10.02
CA SER A 222 5.14 -27.27 -10.52
C SER A 222 5.06 -26.40 -11.76
N VAL A 223 3.85 -26.08 -12.22
CA VAL A 223 3.64 -25.20 -13.37
C VAL A 223 3.81 -23.77 -12.92
N GLU A 224 4.70 -23.05 -13.57
CA GLU A 224 4.90 -21.62 -13.37
C GLU A 224 3.67 -20.84 -13.90
N HIS A 225 3.24 -19.86 -13.15
CA HIS A 225 2.11 -19.02 -13.52
C HIS A 225 2.17 -17.69 -12.80
N ALA A 226 1.98 -16.61 -13.53
CA ALA A 226 1.87 -15.28 -12.97
C ALA A 226 0.65 -15.16 -12.06
N ILE A 227 0.75 -14.29 -11.06
CA ILE A 227 -0.42 -13.84 -10.32
C ILE A 227 -1.21 -12.91 -11.23
N GLU A 228 -2.47 -13.24 -11.51
CA GLU A 228 -3.33 -12.38 -12.30
C GLU A 228 -3.69 -11.14 -11.49
N ILE A 229 -3.42 -9.96 -12.04
CA ILE A 229 -3.66 -8.66 -11.40
C ILE A 229 -4.48 -7.78 -12.33
N GLU A 230 -5.45 -7.08 -11.73
CA GLU A 230 -6.17 -5.98 -12.35
C GLU A 230 -6.16 -4.77 -11.43
N PHE A 231 -5.67 -3.63 -11.95
CA PHE A 231 -5.70 -2.38 -11.20
C PHE A 231 -7.14 -1.91 -11.00
N GLU A 232 -7.41 -1.31 -9.86
CA GLU A 232 -8.72 -0.78 -9.52
C GLU A 232 -8.58 0.57 -8.80
N PRO A 233 -9.45 1.56 -9.07
CA PRO A 233 -9.47 2.81 -8.31
C PRO A 233 -10.01 2.56 -6.90
N LYS A 234 -9.65 3.43 -5.94
CA LYS A 234 -9.99 3.30 -4.52
C LYS A 234 -11.51 3.29 -4.21
N ASN A 235 -12.30 3.86 -5.11
CA ASN A 235 -13.77 3.93 -4.98
C ASN A 235 -14.50 2.70 -5.57
N THR A 236 -13.77 1.75 -6.11
CA THR A 236 -14.35 0.50 -6.61
C THR A 236 -14.76 -0.42 -5.46
N SER A 237 -15.90 -1.08 -5.60
CA SER A 237 -16.36 -2.12 -4.64
C SER A 237 -15.32 -3.24 -4.56
N LYS A 238 -14.99 -3.66 -3.34
CA LYS A 238 -14.02 -4.74 -3.13
C LYS A 238 -14.49 -6.07 -3.72
N SER A 239 -13.57 -6.74 -4.38
CA SER A 239 -13.72 -8.15 -4.73
C SER A 239 -13.41 -9.01 -3.49
N ASN A 240 -14.30 -9.93 -3.12
CA ASN A 240 -14.22 -10.70 -1.88
C ASN A 240 -14.08 -12.21 -2.16
N GLY A 241 -13.39 -12.58 -3.22
CA GLY A 241 -13.07 -13.97 -3.51
C GLY A 241 -12.27 -14.63 -2.38
N THR A 242 -12.54 -15.89 -2.09
CA THR A 242 -11.88 -16.64 -1.02
C THR A 242 -11.18 -17.89 -1.53
N LYS A 243 -11.33 -18.20 -2.80
CA LYS A 243 -10.84 -19.42 -3.43
C LYS A 243 -9.87 -19.14 -4.56
N ASN A 244 -9.14 -20.16 -4.91
CA ASN A 244 -8.34 -20.19 -6.12
C ASN A 244 -9.22 -19.86 -7.35
N GLY A 245 -8.74 -18.97 -8.19
CA GLY A 245 -9.45 -18.51 -9.38
C GLY A 245 -10.55 -17.46 -9.12
N GLU A 246 -10.76 -17.01 -7.89
CA GLU A 246 -11.65 -15.90 -7.56
C GLU A 246 -10.86 -14.59 -7.38
N TRP A 247 -11.48 -13.47 -7.79
CA TRP A 247 -10.90 -12.16 -7.59
C TRP A 247 -11.02 -11.68 -6.15
N LEU A 248 -9.91 -11.19 -5.61
CA LEU A 248 -9.84 -10.62 -4.27
C LEU A 248 -9.08 -9.29 -4.33
N THR A 249 -9.68 -8.20 -3.83
CA THR A 249 -8.95 -6.94 -3.61
C THR A 249 -7.86 -7.16 -2.57
N HIS A 250 -6.64 -6.75 -2.89
CA HIS A 250 -5.52 -7.01 -1.98
C HIS A 250 -5.69 -6.23 -0.67
N PRO A 251 -5.61 -6.89 0.50
CA PRO A 251 -5.92 -6.28 1.80
C PRO A 251 -4.95 -5.16 2.21
N ALA A 252 -3.77 -5.06 1.60
CA ALA A 252 -2.83 -3.97 1.83
C ALA A 252 -3.40 -2.58 1.52
N PHE A 253 -4.41 -2.50 0.66
CA PHE A 253 -5.01 -1.24 0.25
C PHE A 253 -6.20 -0.80 1.10
N THR A 254 -6.40 -1.47 2.25
CA THR A 254 -7.39 -1.07 3.25
C THR A 254 -6.69 -0.77 4.56
N PHE A 255 -6.68 0.48 4.97
CA PHE A 255 -6.11 0.92 6.24
C PHE A 255 -7.24 1.28 7.21
N GLY A 256 -7.56 0.38 8.12
CA GLY A 256 -8.76 0.51 8.96
C GLY A 256 -10.03 0.51 8.12
N SER A 257 -10.74 1.64 8.11
CA SER A 257 -11.92 1.87 7.25
C SER A 257 -11.60 2.63 5.97
N THR A 258 -10.34 3.03 5.77
CA THR A 258 -9.92 3.87 4.64
C THR A 258 -9.41 2.98 3.51
N GLU A 259 -9.95 3.19 2.31
CA GLU A 259 -9.46 2.59 1.09
C GLU A 259 -8.35 3.47 0.49
N LEU A 260 -7.23 2.86 0.14
CA LEU A 260 -6.08 3.53 -0.44
C LEU A 260 -6.02 3.28 -1.96
N PRO A 261 -5.59 4.26 -2.78
CA PRO A 261 -5.36 4.06 -4.20
C PRO A 261 -4.06 3.27 -4.47
N GLY A 262 -3.22 3.14 -3.45
CA GLY A 262 -1.94 2.43 -3.48
C GLY A 262 -1.08 2.77 -2.28
N ILE A 263 0.14 2.27 -2.28
CA ILE A 263 1.13 2.50 -1.22
C ILE A 263 2.51 2.76 -1.81
N TRP A 264 3.28 3.63 -1.15
CA TRP A 264 4.69 3.82 -1.45
C TRP A 264 5.53 2.84 -0.64
N VAL A 265 6.35 2.04 -1.30
CA VAL A 265 7.23 1.05 -0.67
C VAL A 265 8.69 1.45 -0.92
N GLY A 266 9.52 1.32 0.09
CA GLY A 266 10.97 1.55 -0.05
C GLY A 266 11.55 0.67 -1.16
N LYS A 267 12.26 1.29 -2.11
CA LYS A 267 12.82 0.61 -3.28
C LYS A 267 14.00 -0.29 -2.92
N PHE A 268 14.66 0.00 -1.80
CA PHE A 268 15.84 -0.70 -1.29
C PHE A 268 15.67 -1.00 0.18
N GLU A 269 16.52 -1.87 0.72
CA GLU A 269 16.57 -2.10 2.15
C GLU A 269 16.98 -0.82 2.90
N ALA A 270 16.56 -0.76 4.15
CA ALA A 270 16.94 0.29 5.06
C ALA A 270 18.46 0.36 5.24
N SER A 271 19.01 1.57 5.20
CA SER A 271 20.44 1.83 5.31
C SER A 271 20.72 3.10 6.12
N GLY A 272 21.97 3.51 6.21
CA GLY A 272 22.39 4.66 7.01
C GLY A 272 22.47 4.34 8.50
N SER A 273 21.76 5.08 9.32
CA SER A 273 21.66 4.84 10.77
C SER A 273 20.25 5.17 11.27
N THR A 274 19.96 4.83 12.54
CA THR A 274 18.68 5.21 13.17
C THR A 274 18.45 6.72 13.22
N ASP A 275 19.51 7.50 13.25
CA ASP A 275 19.45 8.97 13.23
C ASP A 275 19.45 9.56 11.83
N ASN A 276 20.02 8.84 10.85
CA ASN A 276 20.06 9.22 9.45
C ASN A 276 19.55 8.05 8.61
N TYR A 277 18.24 7.77 8.73
CA TYR A 277 17.56 6.66 8.08
C TYR A 277 17.44 6.89 6.57
N GLN A 278 18.00 5.98 5.80
CA GLN A 278 18.08 6.07 4.36
C GLN A 278 17.49 4.82 3.68
N ILE A 279 17.01 5.02 2.46
CA ILE A 279 16.58 3.96 1.55
C ILE A 279 17.22 4.26 0.20
N LYS A 280 18.44 3.78 0.00
CA LYS A 280 19.30 4.12 -1.17
C LYS A 280 20.03 2.88 -1.64
N PRO A 281 20.36 2.78 -2.94
CA PRO A 281 21.23 1.72 -3.44
C PRO A 281 22.67 1.92 -2.98
N ASN A 282 23.43 0.87 -3.06
CA ASN A 282 24.87 0.86 -2.83
C ASN A 282 25.29 1.34 -1.42
N GLN A 283 24.44 1.06 -0.42
CA GLN A 283 24.72 1.34 0.98
C GLN A 283 24.76 0.03 1.77
N LYS A 284 25.44 0.04 2.92
CA LYS A 284 25.32 -1.07 3.87
C LYS A 284 23.93 -1.06 4.49
N SER A 285 23.22 -2.18 4.45
CA SER A 285 21.91 -2.32 5.11
C SER A 285 22.05 -2.19 6.63
N LEU A 286 21.00 -1.68 7.28
CA LEU A 286 20.93 -1.61 8.74
C LEU A 286 20.76 -3.02 9.30
N THR A 287 21.70 -3.44 10.15
CA THR A 287 21.69 -4.71 10.89
C THR A 287 21.86 -4.47 12.38
N ASP A 288 21.67 -5.51 13.19
CA ASP A 288 21.82 -5.48 14.65
C ASP A 288 20.91 -4.46 15.36
N ILE A 289 19.72 -4.24 14.80
CA ILE A 289 18.71 -3.34 15.31
C ILE A 289 17.52 -4.16 15.80
N ASN A 290 17.09 -3.92 17.05
CA ASN A 290 15.89 -4.58 17.54
C ASN A 290 14.61 -4.05 16.87
N LEU A 291 13.55 -4.85 16.86
CA LEU A 291 12.30 -4.57 16.20
C LEU A 291 11.66 -3.23 16.63
N SER A 292 11.72 -2.90 17.93
CA SER A 292 11.19 -1.64 18.45
C SER A 292 11.92 -0.42 17.87
N THR A 293 13.24 -0.52 17.76
CA THR A 293 14.06 0.55 17.14
C THR A 293 13.76 0.68 15.65
N MET A 294 13.64 -0.44 14.92
CA MET A 294 13.27 -0.42 13.49
C MET A 294 11.91 0.27 13.29
N PHE A 295 10.91 -0.13 14.08
CA PHE A 295 9.58 0.45 14.04
C PHE A 295 9.59 1.96 14.33
N ASN A 296 10.27 2.37 15.40
CA ASN A 296 10.34 3.78 15.77
C ASN A 296 11.11 4.59 14.73
N THR A 297 12.24 4.08 14.22
CA THR A 297 13.04 4.75 13.19
C THR A 297 12.25 5.00 11.92
N SER A 298 11.53 4.01 11.40
CA SER A 298 10.71 4.18 10.19
C SER A 298 9.62 5.24 10.36
N ARG A 299 9.04 5.36 11.55
CA ARG A 299 8.03 6.38 11.85
C ARG A 299 8.59 7.80 11.95
N THR A 300 9.87 7.97 12.24
CA THR A 300 10.45 9.32 12.38
C THR A 300 10.32 10.16 11.11
N VAL A 301 10.27 9.52 9.94
CA VAL A 301 10.13 10.18 8.63
C VAL A 301 8.92 11.10 8.58
N THR A 302 7.79 10.66 9.14
CA THR A 302 6.53 11.42 9.15
C THR A 302 6.13 11.93 10.52
N THR A 303 6.95 11.77 11.56
CA THR A 303 6.63 12.26 12.91
C THR A 303 7.63 13.30 13.42
N THR A 304 8.84 12.90 13.76
CA THR A 304 9.83 13.76 14.43
C THR A 304 10.88 14.37 13.50
N LYS A 305 11.04 13.81 12.28
CA LYS A 305 12.03 14.27 11.29
C LYS A 305 11.39 14.83 10.03
N THR A 306 10.18 15.34 10.14
CA THR A 306 9.43 15.91 9.01
C THR A 306 10.19 17.05 8.32
N SER A 307 10.92 17.88 9.07
CA SER A 307 11.77 18.93 8.48
C SER A 307 12.94 18.39 7.65
N THR A 308 13.47 17.22 8.04
CA THR A 308 14.58 16.57 7.29
C THR A 308 14.11 15.99 5.98
N TYR A 309 12.94 15.33 5.99
CA TYR A 309 12.40 14.63 4.82
C TYR A 309 11.41 15.49 4.02
N GLY A 310 11.03 16.66 4.51
CA GLY A 310 10.04 17.53 3.88
C GLY A 310 8.59 17.00 3.98
N THR A 311 8.34 16.02 4.82
CA THR A 311 7.04 15.33 4.96
C THR A 311 6.06 16.08 5.86
N ASN A 312 4.82 15.60 5.91
CA ASN A 312 3.76 16.16 6.75
C ASN A 312 3.06 15.04 7.53
N SER A 313 3.11 15.12 8.85
CA SER A 313 2.52 14.10 9.76
C SER A 313 1.00 14.00 9.72
N SER A 314 0.32 15.03 9.19
CA SER A 314 -1.14 15.01 9.07
C SER A 314 -1.64 14.37 7.77
N THR A 315 -0.77 14.21 6.77
CA THR A 315 -1.15 13.70 5.45
C THR A 315 -0.47 12.40 5.07
N SER A 316 0.57 11.99 5.81
CA SER A 316 1.35 10.79 5.49
C SER A 316 1.70 10.00 6.76
N ASP A 317 1.70 8.67 6.64
CA ASP A 317 2.15 7.73 7.65
C ASP A 317 3.30 6.90 7.09
N SER A 318 4.42 6.91 7.80
CA SER A 318 5.59 6.07 7.49
C SER A 318 5.78 5.03 8.58
N HIS A 319 5.91 3.79 8.20
CA HIS A 319 6.09 2.68 9.14
C HIS A 319 6.90 1.55 8.50
N THR A 320 7.32 0.60 9.33
CA THR A 320 7.93 -0.63 8.84
C THR A 320 6.91 -1.43 8.03
N ILE A 321 7.30 -1.90 6.86
CA ILE A 321 6.41 -2.63 5.95
C ILE A 321 5.73 -3.80 6.66
N LYS A 322 4.43 -3.92 6.52
CA LYS A 322 3.63 -5.04 7.04
C LYS A 322 3.63 -6.20 6.05
N ASN A 323 3.35 -7.41 6.54
CA ASN A 323 3.30 -8.60 5.69
C ASN A 323 2.37 -8.44 4.48
N MET A 324 1.22 -7.78 4.66
CA MET A 324 0.28 -7.55 3.55
C MET A 324 0.84 -6.56 2.52
N GLU A 325 1.51 -5.50 2.97
CA GLU A 325 2.13 -4.51 2.10
C GLU A 325 3.30 -5.09 1.32
N TRP A 326 4.13 -5.90 2.00
CA TRP A 326 5.16 -6.69 1.34
C TRP A 326 4.55 -7.67 0.34
N GLY A 327 3.48 -8.37 0.72
CA GLY A 327 2.73 -9.27 -0.14
C GLY A 327 2.19 -8.56 -1.40
N ALA A 328 1.71 -7.33 -1.26
CA ALA A 328 1.23 -6.55 -2.40
C ALA A 328 2.37 -6.24 -3.40
N ALA A 329 3.53 -5.86 -2.90
CA ALA A 329 4.71 -5.64 -3.75
C ALA A 329 5.17 -6.95 -4.43
N ALA A 330 5.23 -8.04 -3.67
CA ALA A 330 5.63 -9.35 -4.18
C ALA A 330 4.66 -9.88 -5.25
N TYR A 331 3.36 -9.75 -5.05
CA TYR A 331 2.35 -10.20 -6.02
C TYR A 331 2.42 -9.39 -7.31
N LEU A 332 2.54 -8.07 -7.23
CA LEU A 332 2.70 -7.22 -8.40
C LEU A 332 4.00 -7.58 -9.17
N THR A 333 5.09 -7.83 -8.44
CA THR A 333 6.35 -8.27 -9.04
C THR A 333 6.19 -9.63 -9.74
N ASN A 334 5.38 -10.53 -9.18
CA ASN A 334 5.14 -11.86 -9.73
C ASN A 334 3.92 -11.91 -10.66
N SER A 335 3.69 -10.85 -11.40
CA SER A 335 2.62 -10.67 -12.38
C SER A 335 3.19 -10.27 -13.74
N VAL A 336 2.31 -10.09 -14.73
CA VAL A 336 2.66 -9.55 -16.05
C VAL A 336 3.15 -8.11 -16.02
N TYR A 337 2.96 -7.41 -14.92
CA TYR A 337 3.51 -6.07 -14.69
C TYR A 337 4.90 -6.09 -14.06
N GLY A 338 5.42 -7.25 -13.73
CA GLY A 338 6.73 -7.50 -13.14
C GLY A 338 7.56 -8.46 -13.96
N ARG A 339 7.65 -9.72 -13.52
CA ARG A 339 8.60 -10.70 -14.09
C ARG A 339 8.04 -11.57 -15.21
N TYR A 340 6.75 -11.57 -15.45
CA TYR A 340 6.15 -12.38 -16.49
C TYR A 340 5.88 -11.57 -17.74
N SER A 341 6.10 -12.17 -18.93
CA SER A 341 5.68 -11.59 -20.20
C SER A 341 4.21 -11.85 -20.50
N ASP A 342 3.67 -12.95 -19.98
CA ASP A 342 2.26 -13.31 -19.97
C ASP A 342 1.96 -14.19 -18.74
N VAL A 343 0.72 -14.64 -18.57
CA VAL A 343 0.31 -15.41 -17.37
C VAL A 343 0.99 -16.78 -17.23
N SER A 344 1.60 -17.30 -18.26
CA SER A 344 2.27 -18.61 -18.28
C SER A 344 3.74 -18.55 -18.67
N SER A 345 4.28 -17.37 -18.95
CA SER A 345 5.65 -17.16 -19.40
C SER A 345 6.40 -16.24 -18.45
N CYS A 346 7.63 -16.57 -18.18
CA CYS A 346 8.55 -15.82 -17.34
C CYS A 346 9.57 -15.05 -18.18
N VAL A 347 9.92 -13.83 -17.79
CA VAL A 347 10.96 -13.06 -18.46
C VAL A 347 12.38 -13.46 -18.04
N ASP A 348 12.51 -14.07 -16.88
CA ASP A 348 13.77 -14.57 -16.35
C ASP A 348 13.71 -16.10 -16.16
N SER A 349 14.83 -16.77 -16.27
CA SER A 349 14.92 -18.19 -15.93
C SER A 349 14.59 -18.43 -14.46
N GLY A 350 13.63 -19.30 -14.18
CA GLY A 350 13.24 -19.69 -12.83
C GLY A 350 12.11 -18.91 -12.22
N CYS A 351 11.60 -17.85 -12.85
CA CYS A 351 10.42 -17.07 -12.40
C CYS A 351 10.38 -16.68 -10.93
N GLU A 352 11.53 -16.58 -10.29
CA GLU A 352 11.63 -16.18 -8.90
C GLU A 352 11.75 -14.68 -8.77
N VAL A 353 11.16 -14.14 -7.72
CA VAL A 353 11.39 -12.75 -7.30
C VAL A 353 12.73 -12.71 -6.59
N TRP A 354 13.75 -12.25 -7.26
CA TRP A 354 15.06 -12.05 -6.66
C TRP A 354 15.05 -10.81 -5.78
N ILE A 355 14.80 -10.99 -4.49
CA ILE A 355 14.90 -9.92 -3.49
C ILE A 355 16.38 -9.64 -3.22
N ASN A 356 17.16 -10.70 -3.21
CA ASN A 356 18.60 -10.67 -3.02
C ASN A 356 19.18 -11.86 -3.75
N ASN A 357 20.44 -11.80 -4.18
CA ASN A 357 21.07 -12.99 -4.70
C ASN A 357 21.05 -14.08 -3.61
N ILE A 358 20.62 -15.29 -3.94
CA ILE A 358 20.61 -16.41 -3.00
C ILE A 358 21.97 -16.65 -2.35
N ASN A 359 23.03 -16.32 -3.07
CA ASN A 359 24.40 -16.42 -2.60
C ASN A 359 24.85 -15.18 -1.82
N THR A 360 24.11 -14.07 -1.88
CA THR A 360 24.35 -12.87 -1.09
C THR A 360 23.42 -12.77 0.09
N GLY A 361 22.44 -13.69 0.16
CA GLY A 361 21.44 -13.72 1.22
C GLY A 361 22.08 -13.84 2.59
N TYR A 362 22.04 -12.77 3.31
CA TYR A 362 22.40 -12.77 4.69
C TYR A 362 21.36 -13.57 5.46
N GLY A 363 21.78 -14.60 6.12
CA GLY A 363 20.89 -15.58 6.73
C GLY A 363 20.85 -16.93 6.00
N SER A 364 21.31 -17.01 4.76
CA SER A 364 21.51 -18.29 4.06
C SER A 364 22.82 -19.01 4.47
N GLY A 365 23.67 -18.32 5.21
CA GLY A 365 24.97 -18.84 5.62
C GLY A 365 26.06 -18.74 4.55
N THR A 366 25.80 -18.11 3.42
CA THR A 366 26.76 -18.01 2.31
C THR A 366 27.24 -16.57 2.18
N ALA A 367 28.53 -16.36 2.31
CA ALA A 367 29.15 -15.07 2.01
C ALA A 367 29.34 -14.93 0.50
N VAL A 368 29.06 -13.75 -0.03
CA VAL A 368 29.27 -13.40 -1.43
C VAL A 368 30.12 -12.14 -1.50
N ASP A 369 31.00 -12.06 -2.48
CA ASP A 369 31.88 -10.94 -2.72
C ASP A 369 32.76 -10.53 -1.52
N GLY A 370 33.22 -11.52 -0.75
CA GLY A 370 34.06 -11.28 0.41
C GLY A 370 33.35 -10.65 1.60
N GLN A 371 32.03 -10.48 1.55
CA GLN A 371 31.26 -10.01 2.69
C GLN A 371 31.22 -11.11 3.77
N PRO A 372 31.32 -10.74 5.05
CA PRO A 372 31.19 -11.73 6.11
C PRO A 372 29.78 -12.34 6.11
N GLN A 373 29.69 -13.61 6.48
CA GLN A 373 28.44 -14.37 6.55
C GLN A 373 27.36 -13.73 7.41
N TRP A 374 27.72 -12.87 8.34
CA TRP A 374 26.87 -12.15 9.27
C TRP A 374 27.25 -10.67 9.27
N GLY A 375 26.58 -9.88 8.52
CA GLY A 375 26.81 -8.44 8.46
C GLY A 375 25.93 -7.79 7.40
N PRO A 376 25.98 -6.48 7.25
CA PRO A 376 25.11 -5.77 6.32
C PRO A 376 25.42 -6.15 4.87
N SER A 377 24.41 -6.54 4.12
CA SER A 377 24.52 -6.64 2.66
C SER A 377 24.46 -5.26 2.01
N ILE A 378 24.93 -5.16 0.77
CA ILE A 378 24.82 -3.93 -0.01
C ILE A 378 23.40 -3.83 -0.56
N THR A 379 22.75 -2.70 -0.29
CA THR A 379 21.38 -2.43 -0.74
C THR A 379 21.33 -2.29 -2.27
N GLY A 380 20.24 -2.80 -2.89
CA GLY A 380 20.08 -2.78 -4.34
C GLY A 380 20.88 -3.85 -5.08
N CYS A 381 21.55 -4.75 -4.38
CA CYS A 381 22.18 -5.94 -4.93
C CYS A 381 21.08 -6.98 -5.20
N ALA A 382 20.30 -6.82 -6.24
CA ALA A 382 19.47 -7.90 -6.74
C ALA A 382 20.37 -8.94 -7.40
N GLY A 383 20.12 -10.20 -7.13
CA GLY A 383 20.94 -11.25 -7.66
C GLY A 383 20.97 -11.25 -9.18
N SER A 384 22.16 -11.15 -9.75
CA SER A 384 22.35 -11.63 -11.09
C SER A 384 22.60 -13.13 -11.00
N SER A 385 21.84 -13.89 -11.72
CA SER A 385 22.21 -15.26 -12.05
C SER A 385 23.40 -15.21 -13.01
N THR A 386 24.58 -15.14 -12.51
CA THR A 386 25.77 -15.53 -13.27
C THR A 386 26.23 -16.86 -12.82
#